data_8e6c07e28032fb31d37ed5d99db35e8f
#
_entry.id   8e6c07e28032fb31d37ed5d99db35e8f
#
_cell.length_a   1.000
_cell.length_b   1.000
_cell.length_c   1.000
_cell.angle_alpha   90.00
_cell.angle_beta   90.00
_cell.angle_gamma   90.00
#
_symmetry.space_group_name_H-M   'P 1'
#
loop_
_entity.id
_entity.type
_entity.pdbx_description
1 polymer ?
#
loop_
_entity_poly.entity_id
_entity_poly.type
_entity_poly.pdbx_seq_one_letter_code
_entity_poly.pdbx_strand_id
1 'polypeptide(L)'
;MARVVVIGAGIAGLVAAIHAVSDGHHVVVLERKSKIGGRGTSQNSDGFSLHFGPHLIDKSGPFYKLCKQLSRVKPSIKSVRLDKIEVVGFGPIRPVGNVKQAALNKQSIRAKTPGNPYFESVKFLSTWGIEENEQRLKSLLKSKFSVSNEGWIGLIGRLGAALDEVGVLVETGCEVVSVNGGKVALKDGREVECDAIILACGAGAAKRILEKVDEEIYSSNFANLSPKFAASIEAGLSSKPMAEKHCLIDIENNAAIIDYMAIQPKLGTTGSHISAIITGGTENGRIERLESILDTHLSGWKSHLIADIKQKKIVVGYSNCVDYDIFSNQRILLAGPWVKSEYLLSDAAADTGKRAAKGLKSIL
;
A
#
# COMPACT_ATOMS: atom_id res chain seq x y z
N MET A 1 -1.32 28.76 -12.96
CA MET A 1 -0.89 28.49 -11.57
C MET A 1 -2.11 28.51 -10.69
N ALA A 2 -2.45 27.43 -10.01
CA ALA A 2 -3.65 27.33 -9.18
C ALA A 2 -3.28 26.87 -7.76
N ARG A 3 -4.10 27.23 -6.78
CA ARG A 3 -3.97 26.77 -5.39
C ARG A 3 -4.68 25.43 -5.25
N VAL A 4 -3.95 24.37 -4.96
CA VAL A 4 -4.47 23.00 -4.83
C VAL A 4 -4.32 22.53 -3.39
N VAL A 5 -5.42 22.11 -2.78
CA VAL A 5 -5.40 21.46 -1.48
C VAL A 5 -5.48 19.95 -1.66
N VAL A 6 -4.51 19.23 -1.12
CA VAL A 6 -4.49 17.77 -1.05
C VAL A 6 -4.90 17.33 0.36
N ILE A 7 -5.97 16.55 0.48
CA ILE A 7 -6.49 16.11 1.76
C ILE A 7 -6.04 14.67 2.05
N GLY A 8 -5.10 14.53 2.98
CA GLY A 8 -4.48 13.28 3.39
C GLY A 8 -3.04 13.13 2.90
N ALA A 9 -2.10 12.94 3.83
CA ALA A 9 -0.67 12.73 3.57
C ALA A 9 -0.26 11.25 3.57
N GLY A 10 -1.12 10.35 3.08
CA GLY A 10 -0.77 8.99 2.68
C GLY A 10 -0.04 8.98 1.34
N ILE A 11 0.37 7.79 0.85
CA ILE A 11 1.08 7.68 -0.44
C ILE A 11 0.32 8.36 -1.58
N ALA A 12 -1.00 8.20 -1.66
CA ALA A 12 -1.80 8.82 -2.72
C ALA A 12 -1.68 10.35 -2.70
N GLY A 13 -1.81 10.96 -1.52
CA GLY A 13 -1.71 12.42 -1.36
C GLY A 13 -0.29 12.94 -1.59
N LEU A 14 0.74 12.28 -1.05
CA LEU A 14 2.12 12.68 -1.28
C LEU A 14 2.50 12.60 -2.77
N VAL A 15 2.07 11.55 -3.47
CA VAL A 15 2.28 11.41 -4.92
C VAL A 15 1.51 12.47 -5.70
N ALA A 16 0.24 12.72 -5.32
CA ALA A 16 -0.55 13.77 -5.94
C ALA A 16 0.11 15.16 -5.79
N ALA A 17 0.57 15.48 -4.59
CA ALA A 17 1.27 16.73 -4.31
C ALA A 17 2.55 16.90 -5.15
N ILE A 18 3.38 15.85 -5.24
CA ILE A 18 4.59 15.85 -6.08
C ILE A 18 4.25 16.16 -7.54
N HIS A 19 3.24 15.51 -8.09
CA HIS A 19 2.86 15.74 -9.48
C HIS A 19 2.20 17.11 -9.70
N ALA A 20 1.35 17.56 -8.77
CA ALA A 20 0.69 18.85 -8.87
C ALA A 20 1.71 20.02 -8.81
N VAL A 21 2.68 19.97 -7.87
CA VAL A 21 3.74 20.99 -7.82
C VAL A 21 4.66 20.93 -9.04
N SER A 22 4.94 19.74 -9.57
CA SER A 22 5.73 19.57 -10.80
C SER A 22 5.01 20.13 -12.03
N ASP A 23 3.69 20.21 -12.02
CA ASP A 23 2.87 20.83 -13.07
C ASP A 23 2.67 22.36 -12.83
N GLY A 24 3.33 22.95 -11.83
CA GLY A 24 3.38 24.39 -11.56
C GLY A 24 2.26 24.93 -10.69
N HIS A 25 1.55 24.10 -9.94
CA HIS A 25 0.52 24.52 -8.98
C HIS A 25 1.14 24.83 -7.60
N HIS A 26 0.47 25.72 -6.83
CA HIS A 26 0.73 25.92 -5.42
C HIS A 26 -0.01 24.86 -4.62
N VAL A 27 0.69 24.05 -3.84
CA VAL A 27 0.11 22.88 -3.16
C VAL A 27 0.26 22.97 -1.66
N VAL A 28 -0.84 22.70 -0.96
CA VAL A 28 -0.88 22.47 0.50
C VAL A 28 -1.42 21.07 0.75
N VAL A 29 -0.78 20.29 1.62
CA VAL A 29 -1.24 18.97 2.03
C VAL A 29 -1.74 19.05 3.47
N LEU A 30 -2.98 18.63 3.71
CA LEU A 30 -3.60 18.61 5.04
C LEU A 30 -3.73 17.17 5.54
N GLU A 31 -3.13 16.85 6.67
CA GLU A 31 -3.16 15.52 7.29
C GLU A 31 -3.76 15.60 8.70
N ARG A 32 -4.75 14.73 8.96
CA ARG A 32 -5.42 14.68 10.27
C ARG A 32 -4.51 14.19 11.40
N LYS A 33 -3.65 13.22 11.11
CA LYS A 33 -2.72 12.66 12.10
C LYS A 33 -1.51 13.59 12.31
N SER A 34 -0.77 13.36 13.39
CA SER A 34 0.48 14.06 13.68
C SER A 34 1.67 13.61 12.84
N LYS A 35 1.49 12.56 12.00
CA LYS A 35 2.54 11.98 11.15
C LYS A 35 2.01 11.72 9.75
N ILE A 36 2.84 11.97 8.74
CA ILE A 36 2.58 11.62 7.35
C ILE A 36 2.70 10.10 7.12
N GLY A 37 2.24 9.61 5.95
CA GLY A 37 2.42 8.23 5.49
C GLY A 37 1.15 7.38 5.57
N GLY A 38 0.15 7.80 6.33
CA GLY A 38 -1.12 7.08 6.43
C GLY A 38 -0.92 5.64 6.92
N ARG A 39 -1.24 4.65 6.07
CA ARG A 39 -1.01 3.22 6.37
C ARG A 39 0.44 2.77 6.18
N GLY A 40 1.26 3.57 5.51
CA GLY A 40 2.71 3.33 5.36
C GLY A 40 3.53 3.73 6.60
N THR A 41 2.90 4.07 7.72
CA THR A 41 3.61 4.31 8.98
C THR A 41 4.01 3.01 9.66
N SER A 42 4.93 3.10 10.63
CA SER A 42 5.35 1.99 11.48
C SER A 42 5.38 2.43 12.94
N GLN A 43 5.45 1.46 13.83
CA GLN A 43 5.69 1.65 15.26
C GLN A 43 7.04 1.05 15.61
N ASN A 44 7.90 1.82 16.26
CA ASN A 44 9.17 1.31 16.77
C ASN A 44 8.94 0.66 18.13
N SER A 45 9.40 -0.58 18.28
CA SER A 45 9.40 -1.32 19.54
C SER A 45 10.63 -2.21 19.61
N ASP A 46 11.40 -2.06 20.69
CA ASP A 46 12.54 -2.92 21.01
C ASP A 46 13.53 -3.19 19.86
N GLY A 47 13.81 -2.12 19.08
CA GLY A 47 14.72 -2.18 17.93
C GLY A 47 14.09 -2.64 16.62
N PHE A 48 12.80 -2.95 16.59
CA PHE A 48 12.05 -3.28 15.39
C PHE A 48 11.16 -2.12 14.94
N SER A 49 11.10 -1.90 13.63
CA SER A 49 10.15 -0.96 13.02
C SER A 49 8.96 -1.75 12.46
N LEU A 50 8.02 -2.07 13.36
CA LEU A 50 6.86 -2.91 13.05
C LEU A 50 5.85 -2.15 12.19
N HIS A 51 5.37 -2.77 11.13
CA HIS A 51 4.44 -2.18 10.17
C HIS A 51 2.98 -2.47 10.53
N PHE A 52 2.08 -1.82 9.78
CA PHE A 52 0.64 -2.09 9.86
C PHE A 52 0.21 -2.96 8.67
N GLY A 53 0.72 -4.20 8.66
CA GLY A 53 0.58 -5.17 7.58
C GLY A 53 1.75 -5.15 6.59
N PRO A 54 1.80 -6.10 5.64
CA PRO A 54 2.94 -6.26 4.73
C PRO A 54 3.19 -5.05 3.85
N HIS A 55 4.45 -4.64 3.75
CA HIS A 55 4.91 -3.51 2.96
C HIS A 55 6.06 -3.91 2.03
N LEU A 56 5.72 -4.45 0.88
CA LEU A 56 6.67 -4.73 -0.20
C LEU A 56 6.61 -3.65 -1.28
N ILE A 57 7.75 -3.35 -1.88
CA ILE A 57 7.89 -2.42 -3.00
C ILE A 57 7.95 -3.22 -4.29
N ASP A 58 7.04 -2.97 -5.24
CA ASP A 58 7.17 -3.53 -6.58
C ASP A 58 8.05 -2.62 -7.45
N LYS A 59 9.21 -3.15 -7.88
CA LYS A 59 10.15 -2.43 -8.78
C LYS A 59 9.56 -2.09 -10.14
N SER A 60 8.52 -2.79 -10.56
CA SER A 60 7.81 -2.53 -11.84
C SER A 60 6.65 -1.56 -11.67
N GLY A 61 6.22 -1.30 -10.42
CA GLY A 61 5.07 -0.48 -10.09
C GLY A 61 5.30 1.03 -10.19
N PRO A 62 4.20 1.79 -10.27
CA PRO A 62 4.26 3.26 -10.38
C PRO A 62 4.89 3.93 -9.16
N PHE A 63 4.70 3.39 -7.95
CA PHE A 63 5.28 3.97 -6.74
C PHE A 63 6.82 3.97 -6.77
N TYR A 64 7.43 2.81 -7.05
CA TYR A 64 8.90 2.74 -7.16
C TYR A 64 9.45 3.56 -8.32
N LYS A 65 8.74 3.61 -9.45
CA LYS A 65 9.14 4.44 -10.60
C LYS A 65 9.23 5.92 -10.22
N LEU A 66 8.24 6.42 -9.48
CA LEU A 66 8.27 7.79 -8.96
C LEU A 66 9.46 7.99 -8.01
N CYS A 67 9.60 7.13 -6.99
CA CYS A 67 10.71 7.22 -6.03
C CYS A 67 12.09 7.19 -6.70
N LYS A 68 12.23 6.45 -7.82
CA LYS A 68 13.46 6.40 -8.60
C LYS A 68 13.75 7.71 -9.35
N GLN A 69 12.71 8.42 -9.80
CA GLN A 69 12.86 9.71 -10.50
C GLN A 69 13.27 10.84 -9.57
N LEU A 70 12.87 10.76 -8.31
CA LEU A 70 13.22 11.73 -7.28
C LEU A 70 14.59 11.37 -6.68
N SER A 71 15.63 12.11 -7.03
CA SER A 71 17.03 11.78 -6.72
C SER A 71 17.28 11.46 -5.23
N ARG A 72 16.64 12.20 -4.31
CA ARG A 72 16.76 12.02 -2.86
C ARG A 72 15.81 10.95 -2.28
N VAL A 73 14.83 10.51 -3.05
CA VAL A 73 13.84 9.50 -2.60
C VAL A 73 14.22 8.10 -3.03
N LYS A 74 15.08 7.95 -4.06
CA LYS A 74 15.46 6.63 -4.58
C LYS A 74 15.91 5.68 -3.47
N PRO A 75 15.12 4.62 -3.16
CA PRO A 75 15.47 3.70 -2.09
C PRO A 75 16.59 2.74 -2.50
N SER A 76 17.45 2.39 -1.55
CA SER A 76 18.29 1.20 -1.66
C SER A 76 17.46 -0.01 -1.28
N ILE A 77 17.24 -0.93 -2.22
CA ILE A 77 16.29 -2.04 -2.07
C ILE A 77 16.95 -3.38 -2.37
N LYS A 78 16.47 -4.44 -1.70
CA LYS A 78 16.83 -5.82 -1.96
C LYS A 78 15.60 -6.62 -2.39
N SER A 79 15.72 -7.37 -3.47
CA SER A 79 14.59 -8.08 -4.06
C SER A 79 14.28 -9.37 -3.32
N VAL A 80 12.99 -9.67 -3.22
CA VAL A 80 12.52 -11.01 -2.87
C VAL A 80 13.01 -11.98 -3.94
N ARG A 81 13.67 -13.04 -3.53
CA ARG A 81 14.18 -14.10 -4.41
C ARG A 81 13.09 -15.15 -4.58
N LEU A 82 12.77 -15.51 -5.81
CA LEU A 82 11.74 -16.50 -6.11
C LEU A 82 12.07 -17.89 -5.54
N ASP A 83 13.35 -18.28 -5.60
CA ASP A 83 13.84 -19.54 -5.02
C ASP A 83 13.81 -19.61 -3.48
N LYS A 84 13.51 -18.49 -2.83
CA LYS A 84 13.31 -18.36 -1.38
C LYS A 84 11.83 -18.20 -1.00
N ILE A 85 10.90 -18.37 -1.94
CA ILE A 85 9.47 -18.41 -1.70
C ILE A 85 9.02 -19.86 -1.68
N GLU A 86 8.33 -20.25 -0.61
CA GLU A 86 7.65 -21.53 -0.50
C GLU A 86 6.14 -21.34 -0.59
N VAL A 87 5.49 -22.16 -1.39
CA VAL A 87 4.02 -22.22 -1.49
C VAL A 87 3.59 -23.54 -0.87
N VAL A 88 2.83 -23.46 0.23
CA VAL A 88 2.37 -24.62 1.00
C VAL A 88 1.56 -25.53 0.09
N GLY A 89 1.85 -26.84 0.14
CA GLY A 89 1.23 -27.86 -0.73
C GLY A 89 1.80 -27.94 -2.16
N PHE A 90 2.56 -26.90 -2.62
CA PHE A 90 3.15 -26.86 -3.97
C PHE A 90 4.69 -26.85 -3.96
N GLY A 91 5.31 -26.54 -2.82
CA GLY A 91 6.76 -26.48 -2.65
C GLY A 91 7.41 -25.15 -3.05
N PRO A 92 8.74 -25.09 -3.11
CA PRO A 92 9.46 -23.86 -3.43
C PRO A 92 9.30 -23.46 -4.89
N ILE A 93 9.28 -22.15 -5.14
CA ILE A 93 9.30 -21.62 -6.50
C ILE A 93 10.70 -21.86 -7.09
N ARG A 94 10.79 -22.74 -8.08
CA ARG A 94 12.05 -23.04 -8.77
C ARG A 94 12.17 -22.20 -10.03
N PRO A 95 13.15 -21.29 -10.14
CA PRO A 95 13.44 -20.62 -11.40
C PRO A 95 13.92 -21.66 -12.42
N VAL A 96 13.33 -21.66 -13.61
CA VAL A 96 13.73 -22.56 -14.68
C VAL A 96 14.54 -21.78 -15.70
N GLY A 97 15.77 -22.21 -15.95
CA GLY A 97 16.70 -21.59 -16.90
C GLY A 97 17.60 -20.53 -16.26
N ASN A 98 18.46 -19.89 -17.09
CA ASN A 98 19.26 -18.78 -16.61
C ASN A 98 18.39 -17.54 -16.38
N VAL A 99 18.88 -16.58 -15.60
CA VAL A 99 18.10 -15.39 -15.13
C VAL A 99 17.47 -14.58 -16.29
N LYS A 100 18.11 -14.54 -17.47
CA LYS A 100 17.56 -13.86 -18.65
C LYS A 100 16.42 -14.66 -19.28
N GLN A 101 16.54 -15.96 -19.36
CA GLN A 101 15.50 -16.85 -19.89
C GLN A 101 14.30 -16.95 -18.97
N ALA A 102 14.53 -16.93 -17.63
CA ALA A 102 13.46 -16.87 -16.64
C ALA A 102 12.67 -15.55 -16.71
N ALA A 103 13.31 -14.44 -17.06
CA ALA A 103 12.64 -13.15 -17.26
C ALA A 103 11.77 -13.13 -18.53
N LEU A 104 12.21 -13.79 -19.60
CA LEU A 104 11.45 -13.95 -20.85
C LEU A 104 10.34 -15.00 -20.70
N ASN A 105 10.60 -16.11 -20.01
CA ASN A 105 9.64 -17.17 -19.73
C ASN A 105 8.59 -16.80 -18.65
N LYS A 106 8.77 -15.70 -17.91
CA LYS A 106 7.72 -15.13 -17.04
C LYS A 106 6.42 -14.81 -17.79
N GLN A 107 6.49 -14.59 -19.08
CA GLN A 107 5.32 -14.38 -19.95
C GLN A 107 4.83 -15.66 -20.59
N SER A 108 5.56 -16.78 -20.50
CA SER A 108 5.27 -18.00 -21.20
C SER A 108 4.47 -19.00 -20.34
N ILE A 109 3.91 -19.96 -21.02
CA ILE A 109 3.12 -21.15 -20.71
C ILE A 109 3.20 -21.66 -19.24
N ARG A 110 4.34 -21.55 -18.54
CA ARG A 110 4.51 -22.05 -17.15
C ARG A 110 3.80 -21.24 -16.10
N ALA A 111 3.69 -19.93 -16.28
CA ALA A 111 2.90 -19.07 -15.38
C ALA A 111 1.40 -19.37 -15.46
N LYS A 112 0.95 -20.05 -16.50
CA LYS A 112 -0.45 -20.41 -16.73
C LYS A 112 -0.76 -21.88 -16.47
N THR A 113 0.25 -22.68 -16.03
CA THR A 113 0.04 -24.10 -15.76
C THR A 113 -0.52 -24.26 -14.33
N PRO A 114 -1.76 -24.78 -14.17
CA PRO A 114 -2.29 -25.11 -12.85
C PRO A 114 -1.35 -26.01 -12.06
N GLY A 115 -1.22 -25.77 -10.74
CA GLY A 115 -0.28 -26.50 -9.88
C GLY A 115 1.15 -26.01 -9.91
N ASN A 116 1.48 -24.99 -10.73
CA ASN A 116 2.78 -24.35 -10.68
C ASN A 116 2.86 -23.38 -9.49
N PRO A 117 3.82 -23.53 -8.54
CA PRO A 117 3.88 -22.70 -7.34
C PRO A 117 3.92 -21.20 -7.64
N TYR A 118 4.61 -20.78 -8.68
CA TYR A 118 4.67 -19.37 -9.06
C TYR A 118 3.31 -18.84 -9.54
N PHE A 119 2.64 -19.58 -10.42
CA PHE A 119 1.32 -19.20 -10.93
C PHE A 119 0.29 -19.16 -9.82
N GLU A 120 0.24 -20.18 -8.98
CA GLU A 120 -0.71 -20.25 -7.86
C GLU A 120 -0.47 -19.11 -6.85
N SER A 121 0.78 -18.76 -6.56
CA SER A 121 1.11 -17.63 -5.68
C SER A 121 0.68 -16.28 -6.29
N VAL A 122 0.88 -16.07 -7.58
CA VAL A 122 0.47 -14.83 -8.27
C VAL A 122 -1.05 -14.75 -8.37
N LYS A 123 -1.71 -15.87 -8.68
CA LYS A 123 -3.17 -15.96 -8.68
C LYS A 123 -3.74 -15.61 -7.31
N PHE A 124 -3.23 -16.22 -6.26
CA PHE A 124 -3.59 -15.92 -4.88
C PHE A 124 -3.45 -14.42 -4.57
N LEU A 125 -2.31 -13.81 -4.86
CA LEU A 125 -2.10 -12.38 -4.64
C LEU A 125 -3.02 -11.50 -5.49
N SER A 126 -3.41 -11.95 -6.69
CA SER A 126 -4.30 -11.18 -7.57
C SER A 126 -5.73 -11.07 -7.02
N THR A 127 -6.16 -12.10 -6.32
CA THR A 127 -7.49 -12.13 -5.71
C THR A 127 -7.53 -11.52 -4.32
N TRP A 128 -6.42 -11.35 -3.65
CA TRP A 128 -6.26 -11.06 -2.22
C TRP A 128 -7.43 -10.29 -1.59
N GLY A 129 -8.48 -11.01 -1.21
CA GLY A 129 -9.70 -10.47 -0.64
C GLY A 129 -10.61 -9.71 -1.62
N ILE A 130 -10.34 -9.74 -2.92
CA ILE A 130 -11.05 -9.05 -3.99
C ILE A 130 -11.32 -10.05 -5.11
N GLU A 131 -12.29 -9.78 -5.98
CA GLU A 131 -12.57 -10.59 -7.16
C GLU A 131 -11.36 -10.67 -8.12
N GLU A 132 -11.23 -11.79 -8.81
CA GLU A 132 -10.17 -12.01 -9.80
C GLU A 132 -10.26 -10.96 -10.92
N ASN A 133 -9.11 -10.36 -11.24
CA ASN A 133 -8.98 -9.36 -12.30
C ASN A 133 -7.80 -9.71 -13.19
N GLU A 134 -8.07 -9.97 -14.46
CA GLU A 134 -7.05 -10.40 -15.42
C GLU A 134 -5.93 -9.36 -15.62
N GLN A 135 -6.24 -8.07 -15.62
CA GLN A 135 -5.23 -7.01 -15.74
C GLN A 135 -4.31 -6.98 -14.53
N ARG A 136 -4.89 -7.17 -13.32
CA ARG A 136 -4.14 -7.28 -12.07
C ARG A 136 -3.24 -8.51 -12.08
N LEU A 137 -3.74 -9.66 -12.52
CA LEU A 137 -2.95 -10.88 -12.68
C LEU A 137 -1.77 -10.65 -13.64
N LYS A 138 -2.00 -10.02 -14.80
CA LYS A 138 -0.94 -9.67 -15.76
C LYS A 138 0.08 -8.71 -15.18
N SER A 139 -0.34 -7.74 -14.36
CA SER A 139 0.56 -6.82 -13.67
C SER A 139 1.44 -7.55 -12.66
N LEU A 140 0.85 -8.40 -11.81
CA LEU A 140 1.56 -9.16 -10.79
C LEU A 140 2.56 -10.16 -11.36
N LEU A 141 2.26 -10.76 -12.53
CA LEU A 141 3.22 -11.63 -13.24
C LEU A 141 4.52 -10.90 -13.64
N LYS A 142 4.48 -9.58 -13.77
CA LYS A 142 5.65 -8.73 -14.06
C LYS A 142 6.29 -8.15 -12.79
N SER A 143 5.65 -8.29 -11.64
CA SER A 143 6.07 -7.68 -10.40
C SER A 143 7.41 -8.23 -9.91
N LYS A 144 8.20 -7.34 -9.27
CA LYS A 144 9.49 -7.65 -8.67
C LYS A 144 9.51 -7.05 -7.27
N PHE A 145 8.98 -7.78 -6.32
CA PHE A 145 8.89 -7.34 -4.94
C PHE A 145 10.25 -7.18 -4.28
N SER A 146 10.37 -6.18 -3.44
CA SER A 146 11.61 -5.77 -2.79
C SER A 146 11.32 -5.13 -1.43
N VAL A 147 12.36 -5.05 -0.59
CA VAL A 147 12.33 -4.38 0.71
C VAL A 147 13.38 -3.27 0.74
N SER A 148 13.00 -2.10 1.25
CA SER A 148 13.93 -0.98 1.44
C SER A 148 14.86 -1.25 2.63
N ASN A 149 16.12 -0.80 2.52
CA ASN A 149 17.08 -0.89 3.62
C ASN A 149 16.77 0.03 4.82
N GLU A 150 15.90 1.00 4.64
CA GLU A 150 15.43 1.94 5.68
C GLU A 150 14.01 1.61 6.16
N GLY A 151 13.47 0.49 5.70
CA GLY A 151 12.08 0.16 5.90
C GLY A 151 11.15 1.12 5.15
N TRP A 152 9.88 0.98 5.44
CA TRP A 152 8.84 1.78 4.77
C TRP A 152 8.78 3.21 5.30
N ILE A 153 9.02 3.41 6.61
CA ILE A 153 8.96 4.72 7.24
C ILE A 153 10.06 5.66 6.72
N GLY A 154 11.26 5.12 6.47
CA GLY A 154 12.35 5.90 5.88
C GLY A 154 12.00 6.42 4.48
N LEU A 155 11.33 5.59 3.68
CA LEU A 155 10.88 5.97 2.35
C LEU A 155 9.80 7.07 2.40
N ILE A 156 8.84 6.96 3.31
CA ILE A 156 7.81 7.98 3.54
C ILE A 156 8.44 9.30 4.02
N GLY A 157 9.40 9.23 4.94
CA GLY A 157 10.14 10.43 5.41
C GLY A 157 10.85 11.17 4.28
N ARG A 158 11.48 10.42 3.37
CA ARG A 158 12.13 11.03 2.18
C ARG A 158 11.12 11.66 1.21
N LEU A 159 9.94 11.08 1.04
CA LEU A 159 8.88 11.70 0.23
C LEU A 159 8.40 13.02 0.86
N GLY A 160 8.24 13.06 2.19
CA GLY A 160 7.92 14.29 2.90
C GLY A 160 9.00 15.35 2.74
N ALA A 161 10.27 14.99 2.93
CA ALA A 161 11.40 15.90 2.74
C ALA A 161 11.50 16.43 1.30
N ALA A 162 11.22 15.59 0.30
CA ALA A 162 11.22 16.02 -1.10
C ALA A 162 10.10 17.02 -1.41
N LEU A 163 8.96 16.94 -0.72
CA LEU A 163 7.89 17.94 -0.84
C LEU A 163 8.28 19.26 -0.18
N ASP A 164 8.88 19.21 1.01
CA ASP A 164 9.36 20.39 1.73
C ASP A 164 10.40 21.19 0.90
N GLU A 165 11.35 20.49 0.25
CA GLU A 165 12.37 21.10 -0.63
C GLU A 165 11.78 21.86 -1.82
N VAL A 166 10.63 21.48 -2.33
CA VAL A 166 9.93 22.18 -3.42
C VAL A 166 8.87 23.16 -2.93
N GLY A 167 8.86 23.44 -1.62
CA GLY A 167 8.01 24.45 -0.99
C GLY A 167 6.56 24.00 -0.79
N VAL A 168 6.29 22.70 -0.78
CA VAL A 168 4.95 22.18 -0.45
C VAL A 168 4.78 22.11 1.06
N LEU A 169 3.85 22.90 1.58
CA LEU A 169 3.48 22.86 2.98
C LEU A 169 2.67 21.59 3.28
N VAL A 170 3.17 20.76 4.21
CA VAL A 170 2.45 19.60 4.74
C VAL A 170 2.06 19.88 6.18
N GLU A 171 0.81 20.27 6.39
CA GLU A 171 0.27 20.51 7.74
C GLU A 171 -0.31 19.22 8.32
N THR A 172 0.23 18.81 9.47
CA THR A 172 -0.25 17.67 10.25
C THR A 172 -1.15 18.14 11.41
N GLY A 173 -2.00 17.25 11.95
CA GLY A 173 -2.99 17.60 12.97
C GLY A 173 -4.21 18.33 12.41
N CYS A 174 -4.34 18.47 11.10
CA CYS A 174 -5.39 19.20 10.41
C CYS A 174 -6.51 18.27 9.94
N GLU A 175 -7.60 18.16 10.70
CA GLU A 175 -8.76 17.35 10.31
C GLU A 175 -9.73 18.18 9.45
N VAL A 176 -9.85 17.80 8.17
CA VAL A 176 -10.85 18.37 7.25
C VAL A 176 -12.22 17.78 7.56
N VAL A 177 -13.24 18.65 7.71
CA VAL A 177 -14.61 18.25 8.04
C VAL A 177 -15.60 18.49 6.90
N SER A 178 -15.32 19.47 6.02
CA SER A 178 -16.12 19.69 4.82
C SER A 178 -15.30 20.39 3.72
N VAL A 179 -15.80 20.28 2.51
CA VAL A 179 -15.27 20.99 1.33
C VAL A 179 -16.42 21.55 0.53
N ASN A 180 -16.22 22.69 -0.10
CA ASN A 180 -17.13 23.25 -1.10
C ASN A 180 -16.29 24.00 -2.14
N GLY A 181 -16.86 24.26 -3.33
CA GLY A 181 -16.26 24.81 -4.54
C GLY A 181 -15.22 25.94 -4.44
N GLY A 182 -14.25 25.82 -3.56
CA GLY A 182 -13.17 26.82 -3.39
C GLY A 182 -12.65 26.91 -1.97
N LYS A 183 -13.22 26.16 -1.03
CA LYS A 183 -12.84 26.19 0.38
C LYS A 183 -12.80 24.80 1.01
N VAL A 184 -11.86 24.60 1.91
CA VAL A 184 -11.71 23.44 2.79
C VAL A 184 -11.86 23.90 4.23
N ALA A 185 -12.85 23.39 4.96
CA ALA A 185 -13.06 23.71 6.36
C ALA A 185 -12.39 22.68 7.28
N LEU A 186 -11.67 23.15 8.27
CA LEU A 186 -11.00 22.35 9.28
C LEU A 186 -11.83 22.25 10.57
N LYS A 187 -11.61 21.22 11.32
CA LYS A 187 -12.30 20.97 12.61
C LYS A 187 -12.01 22.04 13.67
N ASP A 188 -10.87 22.70 13.57
CA ASP A 188 -10.47 23.79 14.47
C ASP A 188 -11.09 25.16 14.11
N GLY A 189 -11.94 25.20 13.10
CA GLY A 189 -12.64 26.40 12.63
C GLY A 189 -11.90 27.20 11.55
N ARG A 190 -10.66 26.82 11.21
CA ARG A 190 -9.95 27.47 10.08
C ARG A 190 -10.56 27.06 8.75
N GLU A 191 -10.45 27.97 7.78
CA GLU A 191 -10.79 27.72 6.37
C GLU A 191 -9.56 27.92 5.50
N VAL A 192 -9.37 27.05 4.49
CA VAL A 192 -8.31 27.14 3.48
C VAL A 192 -8.96 27.33 2.11
N GLU A 193 -8.69 28.47 1.48
CA GLU A 193 -9.15 28.74 0.11
C GLU A 193 -8.30 27.99 -0.91
N CYS A 194 -8.96 27.47 -1.96
CA CYS A 194 -8.28 26.75 -3.04
C CYS A 194 -9.06 26.90 -4.37
N ASP A 195 -8.37 26.58 -5.46
CA ASP A 195 -8.97 26.54 -6.80
C ASP A 195 -9.40 25.12 -7.18
N ALA A 196 -8.74 24.09 -6.58
CA ALA A 196 -9.12 22.68 -6.72
C ALA A 196 -8.68 21.85 -5.51
N ILE A 197 -9.31 20.69 -5.35
CA ILE A 197 -9.07 19.76 -4.25
C ILE A 197 -8.71 18.37 -4.79
N ILE A 198 -7.70 17.74 -4.19
CA ILE A 198 -7.44 16.32 -4.37
C ILE A 198 -7.76 15.63 -3.04
N LEU A 199 -8.82 14.81 -3.03
CA LEU A 199 -9.26 14.08 -1.85
C LEU A 199 -8.54 12.72 -1.82
N ALA A 200 -7.46 12.65 -1.05
CA ALA A 200 -6.55 11.49 -0.95
C ALA A 200 -6.59 10.79 0.42
N CYS A 201 -7.63 11.03 1.20
CA CYS A 201 -7.83 10.41 2.51
C CYS A 201 -8.45 9.01 2.40
N GLY A 202 -8.60 8.33 3.54
CA GLY A 202 -9.25 7.01 3.58
C GLY A 202 -10.73 7.09 3.21
N ALA A 203 -11.27 6.04 2.56
CA ALA A 203 -12.64 6.00 2.04
C ALA A 203 -13.70 6.42 3.06
N GLY A 204 -13.59 6.03 4.34
CA GLY A 204 -14.56 6.42 5.36
C GLY A 204 -14.58 7.93 5.66
N ALA A 205 -13.44 8.62 5.56
CA ALA A 205 -13.38 10.08 5.68
C ALA A 205 -13.89 10.74 4.38
N ALA A 206 -13.48 10.21 3.22
CA ALA A 206 -13.95 10.68 1.92
C ALA A 206 -15.48 10.62 1.81
N LYS A 207 -16.09 9.50 2.20
CA LYS A 207 -17.55 9.35 2.23
C LYS A 207 -18.24 10.48 3.01
N ARG A 208 -17.81 10.75 4.24
CA ARG A 208 -18.42 11.81 5.08
C ARG A 208 -18.29 13.22 4.52
N ILE A 209 -17.23 13.47 3.76
CA ILE A 209 -16.98 14.76 3.11
C ILE A 209 -17.84 14.88 1.84
N LEU A 210 -17.82 13.86 0.98
CA LEU A 210 -18.43 13.91 -0.35
C LEU A 210 -19.95 13.82 -0.34
N GLU A 211 -20.55 13.14 0.64
CA GLU A 211 -21.99 13.09 0.86
C GLU A 211 -22.60 14.51 1.00
N LYS A 212 -21.86 15.43 1.60
CA LYS A 212 -22.27 16.82 1.79
C LYS A 212 -22.00 17.72 0.57
N VAL A 213 -21.20 17.25 -0.39
CA VAL A 213 -20.86 18.00 -1.60
C VAL A 213 -21.96 17.84 -2.65
N ASP A 214 -22.34 16.57 -2.90
CA ASP A 214 -23.34 16.21 -3.89
C ASP A 214 -23.89 14.82 -3.54
N GLU A 215 -25.09 14.79 -2.98
CA GLU A 215 -25.74 13.57 -2.48
C GLU A 215 -26.11 12.61 -3.63
N GLU A 216 -26.47 13.11 -4.80
CA GLU A 216 -26.85 12.28 -5.95
C GLU A 216 -25.63 11.55 -6.53
N ILE A 217 -24.55 12.28 -6.79
CA ILE A 217 -23.29 11.69 -7.25
C ILE A 217 -22.74 10.73 -6.20
N TYR A 218 -22.79 11.11 -4.91
CA TYR A 218 -22.35 10.27 -3.82
C TYR A 218 -23.14 8.94 -3.79
N SER A 219 -24.47 9.01 -3.75
CA SER A 219 -25.34 7.84 -3.62
C SER A 219 -25.19 6.88 -4.79
N SER A 220 -25.09 7.39 -6.04
CA SER A 220 -24.94 6.55 -7.23
C SER A 220 -23.59 5.85 -7.33
N ASN A 221 -22.50 6.42 -6.79
CA ASN A 221 -21.16 5.89 -6.96
C ASN A 221 -20.62 5.16 -5.72
N PHE A 222 -20.99 5.56 -4.51
CA PHE A 222 -20.42 5.00 -3.27
C PHE A 222 -21.27 3.95 -2.58
N ALA A 223 -22.52 3.73 -3.02
CA ALA A 223 -23.43 2.76 -2.42
C ALA A 223 -22.82 1.35 -2.29
N ASN A 224 -22.13 0.92 -3.34
CA ASN A 224 -21.56 -0.42 -3.45
C ASN A 224 -20.07 -0.50 -3.08
N LEU A 225 -19.41 0.65 -2.79
CA LEU A 225 -18.00 0.66 -2.41
C LEU A 225 -17.81 -0.09 -1.09
N SER A 226 -17.16 -1.25 -1.14
CA SER A 226 -17.00 -2.14 0.00
C SER A 226 -15.53 -2.41 0.32
N PRO A 227 -15.08 -2.13 1.55
CA PRO A 227 -13.73 -2.47 1.97
C PRO A 227 -13.55 -3.97 2.15
N LYS A 228 -12.39 -4.48 1.79
CA LYS A 228 -11.94 -5.84 2.07
C LYS A 228 -10.94 -5.81 3.20
N PHE A 229 -11.15 -6.70 4.16
CA PHE A 229 -10.41 -6.71 5.41
C PHE A 229 -9.51 -7.93 5.52
N ALA A 230 -8.38 -7.73 6.20
CA ALA A 230 -7.47 -8.77 6.64
C ALA A 230 -7.15 -8.59 8.13
N ALA A 231 -6.47 -9.57 8.72
CA ALA A 231 -5.76 -9.40 9.97
C ALA A 231 -4.26 -9.59 9.74
N SER A 232 -3.42 -8.94 10.54
CA SER A 232 -1.97 -9.08 10.46
C SER A 232 -1.33 -9.20 11.83
N ILE A 233 -0.19 -9.91 11.85
CA ILE A 233 0.73 -9.98 12.98
C ILE A 233 2.11 -9.57 12.45
N GLU A 234 2.67 -8.53 13.05
CA GLU A 234 4.08 -8.17 12.88
C GLU A 234 4.82 -8.62 14.13
N ALA A 235 5.93 -9.33 13.98
CA ALA A 235 6.69 -9.87 15.09
C ALA A 235 8.19 -9.70 14.89
N GLY A 236 8.83 -9.04 15.85
CA GLY A 236 10.28 -9.04 16.01
C GLY A 236 10.71 -10.23 16.85
N LEU A 237 11.57 -11.09 16.30
CA LEU A 237 12.01 -12.33 16.93
C LEU A 237 13.52 -12.34 17.17
N SER A 238 13.98 -12.96 18.28
CA SER A 238 15.41 -13.21 18.54
C SER A 238 15.97 -14.36 17.72
N SER A 239 15.13 -15.18 17.09
CA SER A 239 15.51 -16.32 16.24
C SER A 239 15.15 -16.12 14.78
N LYS A 240 15.55 -17.07 13.90
CA LYS A 240 15.26 -17.08 12.47
C LYS A 240 14.42 -18.30 12.10
N PRO A 241 13.14 -18.37 12.48
CA PRO A 241 12.33 -19.57 12.28
C PRO A 241 12.05 -19.91 10.80
N MET A 242 12.15 -18.95 9.90
CA MET A 242 12.05 -19.16 8.46
C MET A 242 13.38 -19.56 7.82
N ALA A 243 14.48 -19.66 8.61
CA ALA A 243 15.84 -19.84 8.13
C ALA A 243 16.20 -18.80 7.05
N GLU A 244 16.38 -19.24 5.80
CA GLU A 244 16.68 -18.35 4.67
C GLU A 244 15.49 -18.09 3.75
N LYS A 245 14.28 -18.55 4.07
CA LYS A 245 13.09 -18.30 3.28
C LYS A 245 12.70 -16.83 3.39
N HIS A 246 12.34 -16.23 2.27
CA HIS A 246 11.86 -14.86 2.21
C HIS A 246 10.35 -14.76 2.49
N CYS A 247 9.60 -15.69 1.90
CA CYS A 247 8.15 -15.73 2.02
C CYS A 247 7.66 -17.18 2.08
N LEU A 248 6.56 -17.36 2.81
CA LEU A 248 5.75 -18.56 2.81
C LEU A 248 4.32 -18.15 2.45
N ILE A 249 3.73 -18.81 1.47
CA ILE A 249 2.37 -18.54 1.00
C ILE A 249 1.52 -19.77 1.27
N ASP A 250 0.54 -19.64 2.12
CA ASP A 250 -0.45 -20.66 2.46
C ASP A 250 -1.77 -20.32 1.79
N ILE A 251 -1.96 -20.86 0.60
CA ILE A 251 -3.13 -20.57 -0.25
C ILE A 251 -4.40 -21.13 0.37
N GLU A 252 -4.34 -22.32 0.94
CA GLU A 252 -5.48 -22.99 1.55
C GLU A 252 -6.05 -22.18 2.72
N ASN A 253 -5.16 -21.61 3.54
CA ASN A 253 -5.52 -20.79 4.69
C ASN A 253 -5.68 -19.31 4.35
N ASN A 254 -5.50 -18.89 3.09
CA ASN A 254 -5.49 -17.49 2.67
C ASN A 254 -4.50 -16.63 3.45
N ALA A 255 -3.32 -17.14 3.70
CA ALA A 255 -2.28 -16.49 4.50
C ALA A 255 -0.95 -16.35 3.76
N ALA A 256 -0.17 -15.34 4.15
CA ALA A 256 1.21 -15.17 3.73
C ALA A 256 2.07 -14.71 4.90
N ILE A 257 3.30 -15.21 4.96
CA ILE A 257 4.31 -14.87 5.96
C ILE A 257 5.54 -14.37 5.23
N ILE A 258 6.10 -13.25 5.67
CA ILE A 258 7.27 -12.60 5.07
C ILE A 258 8.30 -12.37 6.16
N ASP A 259 9.56 -12.72 5.93
CA ASP A 259 10.69 -12.32 6.77
C ASP A 259 11.44 -11.17 6.11
N TYR A 260 11.23 -9.96 6.60
CA TYR A 260 11.88 -8.76 6.07
C TYR A 260 13.39 -8.78 6.25
N MET A 261 13.91 -9.33 7.36
CA MET A 261 15.35 -9.37 7.62
C MET A 261 16.04 -10.44 6.79
N ALA A 262 15.37 -11.54 6.43
CA ALA A 262 15.89 -12.50 5.47
C ALA A 262 16.03 -11.87 4.07
N ILE A 263 15.11 -11.00 3.68
CA ILE A 263 15.16 -10.26 2.41
C ILE A 263 16.20 -9.15 2.46
N GLN A 264 16.16 -8.33 3.51
CA GLN A 264 16.99 -7.13 3.68
C GLN A 264 17.70 -7.13 5.05
N PRO A 265 18.88 -7.75 5.16
CA PRO A 265 19.60 -7.86 6.42
C PRO A 265 19.98 -6.53 7.09
N LYS A 266 19.95 -5.42 6.36
CA LYS A 266 20.20 -4.08 6.93
C LYS A 266 19.09 -3.57 7.85
N LEU A 267 17.94 -4.22 7.88
CA LEU A 267 16.83 -3.85 8.79
C LEU A 267 17.09 -4.25 10.26
N GLY A 268 18.07 -5.12 10.52
CA GLY A 268 18.46 -5.52 11.87
C GLY A 268 19.72 -6.38 11.84
N THR A 269 20.33 -6.58 13.01
CA THR A 269 21.59 -7.34 13.14
C THR A 269 21.38 -8.80 13.52
N THR A 270 20.31 -9.08 14.25
CA THR A 270 20.01 -10.43 14.79
C THR A 270 18.51 -10.72 14.70
N GLY A 271 18.16 -12.00 14.56
CA GLY A 271 16.77 -12.46 14.57
C GLY A 271 16.05 -12.29 13.23
N SER A 272 14.74 -12.14 13.30
CA SER A 272 13.82 -11.97 12.18
C SER A 272 12.78 -10.89 12.44
N HIS A 273 12.35 -10.21 11.38
CA HIS A 273 11.16 -9.37 11.38
C HIS A 273 10.09 -10.04 10.49
N ILE A 274 9.16 -10.71 11.15
CA ILE A 274 8.08 -11.47 10.53
C ILE A 274 6.87 -10.55 10.33
N SER A 275 6.34 -10.53 9.12
CA SER A 275 5.04 -9.95 8.80
C SER A 275 4.12 -11.06 8.30
N ALA A 276 3.08 -11.35 9.05
CA ALA A 276 2.08 -12.34 8.69
C ALA A 276 0.73 -11.68 8.44
N ILE A 277 -0.01 -12.18 7.46
CA ILE A 277 -1.32 -11.65 7.09
C ILE A 277 -2.25 -12.76 6.66
N ILE A 278 -3.53 -12.62 7.01
CA ILE A 278 -4.60 -13.54 6.60
C ILE A 278 -5.79 -12.75 6.07
N THR A 279 -6.36 -13.23 4.97
CA THR A 279 -7.62 -12.72 4.39
C THR A 279 -8.75 -13.76 4.55
N GLY A 280 -9.97 -13.37 4.25
CA GLY A 280 -11.13 -14.28 4.36
C GLY A 280 -11.58 -14.55 5.80
N GLY A 281 -12.63 -15.36 5.96
CA GLY A 281 -13.22 -15.68 7.25
C GLY A 281 -13.88 -14.49 7.96
N THR A 282 -14.43 -14.75 9.15
CA THR A 282 -15.02 -13.71 10.01
C THR A 282 -13.95 -12.89 10.69
N GLU A 283 -14.24 -11.62 11.00
CA GLU A 283 -13.31 -10.71 11.70
C GLU A 283 -12.86 -11.29 13.06
N ASN A 284 -13.80 -11.86 13.78
CA ASN A 284 -13.54 -12.59 15.02
C ASN A 284 -12.87 -13.92 14.68
N GLY A 285 -11.68 -14.17 15.21
CA GLY A 285 -10.93 -15.41 15.01
C GLY A 285 -9.84 -15.36 13.94
N ARG A 286 -9.68 -14.25 13.17
CA ARG A 286 -8.55 -14.14 12.21
C ARG A 286 -7.19 -14.14 12.89
N ILE A 287 -7.05 -13.46 14.02
CA ILE A 287 -5.76 -13.40 14.75
C ILE A 287 -5.41 -14.79 15.29
N GLU A 288 -6.35 -15.47 15.90
CA GLU A 288 -6.17 -16.80 16.46
C GLU A 288 -5.82 -17.82 15.36
N ARG A 289 -6.49 -17.73 14.19
CA ARG A 289 -6.13 -18.54 13.02
C ARG A 289 -4.74 -18.21 12.50
N LEU A 290 -4.37 -16.93 12.44
CA LEU A 290 -3.04 -16.51 11.99
C LEU A 290 -1.95 -16.97 12.97
N GLU A 291 -2.21 -16.94 14.26
CA GLU A 291 -1.31 -17.51 15.28
C GLU A 291 -1.14 -19.02 15.10
N SER A 292 -2.23 -19.75 14.85
CA SER A 292 -2.18 -21.19 14.58
C SER A 292 -1.35 -21.52 13.34
N ILE A 293 -1.46 -20.70 12.28
CA ILE A 293 -0.65 -20.82 11.08
C ILE A 293 0.84 -20.54 11.40
N LEU A 294 1.11 -19.51 12.19
CA LEU A 294 2.48 -19.23 12.65
C LEU A 294 3.02 -20.38 13.53
N ASP A 295 2.23 -20.94 14.44
CA ASP A 295 2.61 -22.08 15.27
C ASP A 295 2.95 -23.31 14.40
N THR A 296 2.25 -23.52 13.30
CA THR A 296 2.47 -24.60 12.35
C THR A 296 3.77 -24.42 11.55
N HIS A 297 4.00 -23.20 11.04
CA HIS A 297 5.09 -22.94 10.08
C HIS A 297 6.37 -22.38 10.72
N LEU A 298 6.25 -21.75 11.89
CA LEU A 298 7.34 -21.08 12.63
C LEU A 298 7.45 -21.65 14.04
N SER A 299 7.74 -22.95 14.15
CA SER A 299 7.78 -23.65 15.44
C SER A 299 8.55 -22.87 16.51
N GLY A 300 7.93 -22.66 17.67
CA GLY A 300 8.53 -21.98 18.81
C GLY A 300 8.65 -20.46 18.67
N TRP A 301 8.07 -19.80 17.66
CA TRP A 301 8.21 -18.36 17.44
C TRP A 301 7.83 -17.51 18.66
N LYS A 302 6.81 -17.93 19.44
CA LYS A 302 6.36 -17.21 20.66
C LYS A 302 7.43 -17.16 21.75
N SER A 303 8.26 -18.20 21.88
CA SER A 303 9.35 -18.21 22.86
C SER A 303 10.53 -17.28 22.50
N HIS A 304 10.57 -16.83 21.26
CA HIS A 304 11.57 -15.90 20.74
C HIS A 304 11.01 -14.50 20.46
N LEU A 305 9.78 -14.24 20.86
CA LEU A 305 9.11 -12.96 20.63
C LEU A 305 9.75 -11.85 21.47
N ILE A 306 10.17 -10.77 20.81
CA ILE A 306 10.70 -9.56 21.46
C ILE A 306 9.63 -8.46 21.44
N ALA A 307 8.99 -8.25 20.28
CA ALA A 307 7.97 -7.24 20.08
C ALA A 307 6.93 -7.72 19.07
N ASP A 308 5.67 -7.32 19.23
CA ASP A 308 4.64 -7.60 18.24
C ASP A 308 3.58 -6.50 18.15
N ILE A 309 2.90 -6.50 17.00
CA ILE A 309 1.66 -5.76 16.77
C ILE A 309 0.66 -6.71 16.12
N LYS A 310 -0.50 -6.86 16.75
CA LYS A 310 -1.62 -7.64 16.20
C LYS A 310 -2.74 -6.72 15.77
N GLN A 311 -3.11 -6.79 14.51
CA GLN A 311 -4.18 -6.01 13.93
C GLN A 311 -5.33 -6.91 13.47
N LYS A 312 -6.44 -6.85 14.18
CA LYS A 312 -7.64 -7.67 13.90
C LYS A 312 -8.30 -7.30 12.57
N LYS A 313 -8.14 -6.03 12.14
CA LYS A 313 -8.84 -5.49 10.98
C LYS A 313 -8.03 -4.41 10.27
N ILE A 314 -7.43 -4.78 9.15
CA ILE A 314 -6.78 -3.84 8.24
C ILE A 314 -7.49 -3.88 6.88
N VAL A 315 -7.57 -2.74 6.20
CA VAL A 315 -8.14 -2.68 4.85
C VAL A 315 -7.04 -3.02 3.85
N VAL A 316 -7.23 -4.09 3.08
CA VAL A 316 -6.29 -4.54 2.03
C VAL A 316 -6.73 -4.17 0.62
N GLY A 317 -7.98 -3.79 0.43
CA GLY A 317 -8.51 -3.38 -0.86
C GLY A 317 -9.96 -2.96 -0.78
N TYR A 318 -10.55 -2.71 -1.93
CA TYR A 318 -11.96 -2.36 -2.08
C TYR A 318 -12.54 -3.05 -3.30
N SER A 319 -13.80 -3.45 -3.25
CA SER A 319 -14.60 -3.78 -4.41
C SER A 319 -15.47 -2.58 -4.81
N ASN A 320 -15.88 -2.55 -6.08
CA ASN A 320 -16.68 -1.47 -6.65
C ASN A 320 -16.04 -0.09 -6.45
N CYS A 321 -14.73 -0.01 -6.74
CA CYS A 321 -13.99 1.25 -6.69
C CYS A 321 -14.60 2.30 -7.63
N VAL A 322 -14.50 3.57 -7.23
CA VAL A 322 -15.05 4.71 -7.99
C VAL A 322 -14.03 5.30 -8.96
N ASP A 323 -14.48 6.05 -9.97
CA ASP A 323 -13.60 6.81 -10.85
C ASP A 323 -13.06 8.06 -10.12
N TYR A 324 -11.87 8.51 -10.54
CA TYR A 324 -11.14 9.58 -9.85
C TYR A 324 -11.75 10.98 -10.09
N ASP A 325 -12.58 11.15 -11.10
CA ASP A 325 -13.09 12.44 -11.62
C ASP A 325 -14.61 12.63 -11.48
N ILE A 326 -15.30 11.75 -10.74
CA ILE A 326 -16.76 11.81 -10.58
C ILE A 326 -17.24 13.11 -9.91
N PHE A 327 -16.38 13.84 -9.20
CA PHE A 327 -16.65 15.15 -8.61
C PHE A 327 -15.90 16.30 -9.33
N SER A 328 -15.50 16.10 -10.58
CA SER A 328 -14.73 17.10 -11.36
C SER A 328 -15.48 18.43 -11.55
N ASN A 329 -16.80 18.40 -11.70
CA ASN A 329 -17.63 19.60 -11.79
C ASN A 329 -17.58 20.45 -10.50
N GLN A 330 -17.33 19.83 -9.35
CA GLN A 330 -17.11 20.49 -8.07
C GLN A 330 -15.63 20.83 -7.82
N ARG A 331 -14.77 20.66 -8.84
CA ARG A 331 -13.31 20.85 -8.77
C ARG A 331 -12.65 19.95 -7.72
N ILE A 332 -13.18 18.74 -7.51
CA ILE A 332 -12.65 17.72 -6.60
C ILE A 332 -12.25 16.50 -7.42
N LEU A 333 -11.01 16.08 -7.25
CA LEU A 333 -10.47 14.83 -7.81
C LEU A 333 -10.13 13.84 -6.69
N LEU A 334 -10.30 12.56 -6.95
CA LEU A 334 -10.21 11.51 -5.95
C LEU A 334 -8.93 10.70 -6.12
N ALA A 335 -8.29 10.33 -5.00
CA ALA A 335 -7.11 9.47 -5.01
C ALA A 335 -7.12 8.51 -3.82
N GLY A 336 -6.54 7.34 -4.02
CA GLY A 336 -6.43 6.32 -2.99
C GLY A 336 -6.82 4.92 -3.50
N PRO A 337 -6.62 3.88 -2.70
CA PRO A 337 -6.85 2.50 -3.12
C PRO A 337 -8.34 2.12 -3.26
N TRP A 338 -9.24 3.03 -2.97
CA TRP A 338 -10.69 2.94 -3.20
C TRP A 338 -11.14 3.59 -4.52
N VAL A 339 -10.20 4.18 -5.24
CA VAL A 339 -10.36 4.68 -6.61
C VAL A 339 -9.89 3.61 -7.59
N LYS A 340 -10.55 3.44 -8.72
CA LYS A 340 -10.24 2.44 -9.75
C LYS A 340 -8.77 2.50 -10.17
N SER A 341 -8.09 1.36 -10.13
CA SER A 341 -6.71 1.19 -10.58
C SER A 341 -6.48 -0.27 -10.98
N GLU A 342 -5.58 -0.49 -11.93
CA GLU A 342 -5.09 -1.83 -12.28
C GLU A 342 -4.04 -2.37 -11.31
N TYR A 343 -3.55 -1.52 -10.40
CA TYR A 343 -2.54 -1.85 -9.40
C TYR A 343 -3.18 -2.16 -8.03
N LEU A 344 -2.34 -2.60 -7.10
CA LEU A 344 -2.71 -2.92 -5.73
C LEU A 344 -1.95 -2.04 -4.73
N LEU A 345 -2.52 -1.88 -3.54
CA LEU A 345 -1.88 -1.29 -2.36
C LEU A 345 -1.18 0.06 -2.63
N SER A 346 0.15 0.13 -2.43
CA SER A 346 0.94 1.35 -2.63
C SER A 346 0.98 1.81 -4.08
N ASP A 347 0.98 0.86 -5.01
CA ASP A 347 1.00 1.18 -6.43
C ASP A 347 -0.35 1.71 -6.92
N ALA A 348 -1.47 1.19 -6.39
CA ALA A 348 -2.79 1.78 -6.63
C ALA A 348 -2.89 3.20 -6.05
N ALA A 349 -2.34 3.42 -4.86
CA ALA A 349 -2.29 4.75 -4.26
C ALA A 349 -1.46 5.73 -5.11
N ALA A 350 -0.29 5.30 -5.60
CA ALA A 350 0.57 6.13 -6.43
C ALA A 350 -0.05 6.42 -7.82
N ASP A 351 -0.64 5.42 -8.46
CA ASP A 351 -1.32 5.57 -9.74
C ASP A 351 -2.48 6.56 -9.65
N THR A 352 -3.36 6.36 -8.67
CA THR A 352 -4.53 7.22 -8.49
C THR A 352 -4.14 8.65 -8.08
N GLY A 353 -3.11 8.81 -7.23
CA GLY A 353 -2.57 10.13 -6.88
C GLY A 353 -2.01 10.88 -8.10
N LYS A 354 -1.26 10.18 -8.95
CA LYS A 354 -0.76 10.74 -10.21
C LYS A 354 -1.89 11.12 -11.15
N ARG A 355 -2.89 10.26 -11.33
CA ARG A 355 -4.04 10.55 -12.22
C ARG A 355 -4.86 11.74 -11.74
N ALA A 356 -5.11 11.83 -10.43
CA ALA A 356 -5.80 12.97 -9.85
C ALA A 356 -5.01 14.28 -10.09
N ALA A 357 -3.70 14.30 -9.87
CA ALA A 357 -2.89 15.48 -10.15
C ALA A 357 -2.91 15.87 -11.63
N LYS A 358 -2.79 14.90 -12.54
CA LYS A 358 -2.88 15.17 -13.99
C LYS A 358 -4.26 15.64 -14.44
N GLY A 359 -5.31 15.19 -13.76
CA GLY A 359 -6.69 15.61 -14.00
C GLY A 359 -6.97 17.07 -13.63
N LEU A 360 -6.12 17.75 -12.84
CA LEU A 360 -6.24 19.17 -12.54
C LEU A 360 -6.32 20.03 -13.81
N LYS A 361 -5.62 19.63 -14.88
CA LYS A 361 -5.64 20.35 -16.17
C LYS A 361 -7.01 20.42 -16.84
N SER A 362 -7.90 19.50 -16.51
CA SER A 362 -9.25 19.44 -17.08
C SER A 362 -10.30 20.21 -16.28
N ILE A 363 -9.98 20.61 -15.04
CA ILE A 363 -10.91 21.26 -14.13
C ILE A 363 -10.49 22.68 -13.72
N LEU A 364 -9.27 23.10 -14.06
CA LEU A 364 -8.68 24.42 -13.88
C LEU A 364 -8.59 25.18 -15.19
#